data_2b37cfa09fc234cedf8a04b4823f18c9
#
_entry.id   2b37cfa09fc234cedf8a04b4823f18c9
#
_cell.length_a   1.000
_cell.length_b   1.000
_cell.length_c   1.000
_cell.angle_alpha   90.00
_cell.angle_beta   90.00
_cell.angle_gamma   90.00
#
_symmetry.space_group_name_H-M   'P 1'
#
loop_
_entity.id
_entity.type
_entity.pdbx_description
1 polymer ?
#
loop_
_entity_poly.entity_id
_entity_poly.type
_entity_poly.pdbx_seq_one_letter_code
_entity_poly.pdbx_strand_id
1 'polypeptide(L)'
;EIHERLVGSEMCIRDSLYTDHDFPYTLDSMSRVLEMLQRGVDVVVSTRDKAYYDCLPFSRRLISRFVRGCNRYLLRMNYSDTQAGLKGFNRKGRFVFLSTCIDTYLFDLEFVYKACHHPALVIGEIPVKLREAVCFPVFGIETYWKELLQVCISSRDEKFKQRR
;
A
#
# COMPACT_ATOMS: atom_id res chain seq x y z
N GLU A 1 -2.21 17.41 4.13
CA GLU A 1 -3.69 17.19 4.12
C GLU A 1 -4.11 15.78 4.56
N ILE A 2 -3.37 14.71 4.22
CA ILE A 2 -3.70 13.34 4.67
C ILE A 2 -3.48 13.18 6.17
N HIS A 3 -2.47 13.84 6.73
CA HIS A 3 -2.17 13.80 8.16
C HIS A 3 -3.21 14.53 9.02
N GLU A 4 -3.79 15.62 8.54
CA GLU A 4 -4.80 16.39 9.30
C GLU A 4 -6.15 15.66 9.43
N ARG A 5 -6.52 14.81 8.48
CA ARG A 5 -7.78 14.06 8.53
C ARG A 5 -7.78 12.92 9.56
N LEU A 6 -6.61 12.47 10.01
CA LEU A 6 -6.48 11.40 11.00
C LEU A 6 -6.38 11.92 12.46
N VAL A 7 -6.20 13.23 12.65
CA VAL A 7 -5.99 13.84 13.99
C VAL A 7 -7.30 14.11 14.75
N GLY A 8 -8.45 13.89 14.14
CA GLY A 8 -9.74 14.39 14.67
C GLY A 8 -10.43 13.57 15.76
N SER A 9 -9.91 12.44 16.26
CA SER A 9 -10.49 11.77 17.43
C SER A 9 -9.51 10.82 18.09
N GLU A 10 -8.86 11.29 19.12
CA GLU A 10 -7.95 10.46 19.96
C GLU A 10 -8.67 9.38 20.77
N MET A 11 -9.98 9.34 20.74
CA MET A 11 -10.76 8.38 21.53
C MET A 11 -11.28 7.25 20.64
N CYS A 12 -10.59 6.10 20.65
CA CYS A 12 -11.10 4.79 20.24
C CYS A 12 -11.05 4.41 18.75
N ILE A 13 -10.24 5.01 17.91
CA ILE A 13 -9.99 4.41 16.60
C ILE A 13 -9.00 3.26 16.78
N ARG A 14 -9.54 2.06 16.92
CA ARG A 14 -8.77 0.83 17.04
C ARG A 14 -8.14 0.51 15.69
N ASP A 15 -8.94 0.60 14.64
CA ASP A 15 -8.60 0.20 13.29
C ASP A 15 -8.93 1.34 12.33
N SER A 16 -8.06 1.56 11.37
CA SER A 16 -8.22 2.59 10.33
C SER A 16 -8.18 1.93 8.97
N LEU A 17 -8.98 2.47 8.07
CA LEU A 17 -9.03 2.05 6.69
C LEU A 17 -8.89 3.29 5.82
N TYR A 18 -8.02 3.24 4.82
CA TYR A 18 -7.95 4.28 3.81
C TYR A 18 -8.13 3.70 2.41
N THR A 19 -8.61 4.55 1.52
CA THR A 19 -8.84 4.21 0.11
C THR A 19 -8.66 5.46 -0.74
N ASP A 20 -8.51 5.27 -2.05
CA ASP A 20 -8.54 6.36 -3.02
C ASP A 20 -9.85 7.15 -2.89
N HIS A 21 -9.80 8.46 -3.17
CA HIS A 21 -10.93 9.39 -2.95
C HIS A 21 -12.17 9.08 -3.79
N ASP A 22 -12.02 8.39 -4.92
CA ASP A 22 -13.09 7.95 -5.82
C ASP A 22 -13.75 6.63 -5.39
N PHE A 23 -13.33 6.05 -4.25
CA PHE A 23 -13.88 4.81 -3.71
C PHE A 23 -14.02 3.69 -4.75
N PRO A 24 -12.92 3.28 -5.39
CA PRO A 24 -12.99 2.35 -6.52
C PRO A 24 -13.31 0.91 -6.13
N TYR A 25 -13.34 0.60 -4.84
CA TYR A 25 -13.52 -0.76 -4.32
C TYR A 25 -14.94 -1.03 -3.83
N THR A 26 -15.35 -2.30 -3.83
CA THR A 26 -16.65 -2.72 -3.30
C THR A 26 -16.67 -2.65 -1.78
N LEU A 27 -17.85 -2.44 -1.19
CA LEU A 27 -18.03 -2.46 0.27
C LEU A 27 -17.65 -3.81 0.88
N ASP A 28 -17.88 -4.93 0.15
CA ASP A 28 -17.44 -6.26 0.57
C ASP A 28 -15.91 -6.31 0.76
N SER A 29 -15.16 -5.71 -0.15
CA SER A 29 -13.70 -5.62 -0.01
C SER A 29 -13.28 -4.83 1.23
N MET A 30 -13.96 -3.73 1.54
CA MET A 30 -13.69 -2.93 2.75
C MET A 30 -14.02 -3.71 4.02
N SER A 31 -15.16 -4.40 4.05
CA SER A 31 -15.55 -5.23 5.19
C SER A 31 -14.54 -6.34 5.48
N ARG A 32 -14.01 -6.99 4.44
CA ARG A 32 -12.97 -8.02 4.58
C ARG A 32 -11.67 -7.47 5.14
N VAL A 33 -11.27 -6.23 4.80
CA VAL A 33 -10.13 -5.57 5.43
C VAL A 33 -10.35 -5.43 6.93
N LEU A 34 -11.52 -4.92 7.34
CA LEU A 34 -11.86 -4.75 8.75
C LEU A 34 -11.89 -6.08 9.52
N GLU A 35 -12.45 -7.14 8.91
CA GLU A 35 -12.45 -8.48 9.51
C GLU A 35 -11.03 -9.00 9.76
N MET A 36 -10.10 -8.78 8.84
CA MET A 36 -8.71 -9.18 9.01
C MET A 36 -8.05 -8.44 10.18
N LEU A 37 -8.30 -7.13 10.31
CA LEU A 37 -7.79 -6.34 11.43
C LEU A 37 -8.37 -6.84 12.77
N GLN A 38 -9.67 -7.16 12.81
CA GLN A 38 -10.34 -7.73 13.99
C GLN A 38 -9.77 -9.10 14.39
N ARG A 39 -9.26 -9.88 13.43
CA ARG A 39 -8.56 -11.16 13.65
C ARG A 39 -7.13 -11.00 14.14
N GLY A 40 -6.67 -9.78 14.36
CA GLY A 40 -5.35 -9.48 14.94
C GLY A 40 -4.24 -9.23 13.93
N VAL A 41 -4.57 -9.06 12.65
CA VAL A 41 -3.61 -8.56 11.64
C VAL A 41 -3.35 -7.08 11.91
N ASP A 42 -2.10 -6.65 11.86
CA ASP A 42 -1.73 -5.27 12.18
C ASP A 42 -1.83 -4.32 10.96
N VAL A 43 -1.52 -4.85 9.77
CA VAL A 43 -1.64 -4.13 8.50
C VAL A 43 -2.23 -5.07 7.44
N VAL A 44 -3.26 -4.63 6.75
CA VAL A 44 -3.90 -5.35 5.66
C VAL A 44 -3.63 -4.62 4.35
N VAL A 45 -2.99 -5.31 3.42
CA VAL A 45 -2.69 -4.83 2.06
C VAL A 45 -3.68 -5.48 1.10
N SER A 46 -4.32 -4.70 0.26
CA SER A 46 -5.17 -5.25 -0.78
C SER A 46 -4.38 -5.54 -2.06
N THR A 47 -4.82 -6.54 -2.80
CA THR A 47 -4.30 -6.85 -4.12
C THR A 47 -5.42 -6.88 -5.14
N ARG A 48 -5.15 -6.33 -6.32
CA ARG A 48 -6.07 -6.40 -7.44
C ARG A 48 -6.10 -7.83 -8.00
N ASP A 49 -7.28 -8.30 -8.33
CA ASP A 49 -7.48 -9.65 -8.83
C ASP A 49 -6.93 -9.84 -10.26
N LYS A 50 -6.88 -11.10 -10.72
CA LYS A 50 -6.41 -11.42 -12.06
C LYS A 50 -7.30 -10.79 -13.14
N ALA A 51 -8.60 -10.69 -12.91
CA ALA A 51 -9.55 -10.13 -13.87
C ALA A 51 -9.23 -8.67 -14.18
N TYR A 52 -8.80 -7.89 -13.18
CA TYR A 52 -8.30 -6.53 -13.38
C TYR A 52 -7.14 -6.49 -14.39
N TYR A 53 -6.14 -7.36 -14.21
CA TYR A 53 -4.96 -7.37 -15.11
C TYR A 53 -5.28 -7.87 -16.51
N ASP A 54 -6.27 -8.74 -16.66
CA ASP A 54 -6.70 -9.26 -17.97
C ASP A 54 -7.42 -8.19 -18.81
N CYS A 55 -8.05 -7.20 -18.17
CA CYS A 55 -8.67 -6.04 -18.83
C CYS A 55 -7.66 -4.97 -19.27
N LEU A 56 -6.39 -5.03 -18.81
CA LEU A 56 -5.40 -4.01 -19.13
C LEU A 56 -4.80 -4.21 -20.53
N PRO A 57 -4.46 -3.11 -21.25
CA PRO A 57 -3.65 -3.17 -22.46
C PRO A 57 -2.33 -3.93 -22.23
N PHE A 58 -1.83 -4.60 -23.26
CA PHE A 58 -0.61 -5.43 -23.15
C PHE A 58 0.60 -4.67 -22.59
N SER A 59 0.85 -3.45 -23.07
CA SER A 59 1.95 -2.59 -22.59
C SER A 59 1.84 -2.32 -21.09
N ARG A 60 0.65 -2.00 -20.61
CA ARG A 60 0.39 -1.72 -19.20
C ARG A 60 0.52 -2.96 -18.32
N ARG A 61 0.12 -4.11 -18.84
CA ARG A 61 0.30 -5.41 -18.18
C ARG A 61 1.79 -5.74 -18.00
N LEU A 62 2.60 -5.46 -19.02
CA LEU A 62 4.05 -5.66 -18.98
C LEU A 62 4.72 -4.75 -17.94
N ILE A 63 4.38 -3.46 -17.93
CA ILE A 63 4.87 -2.49 -16.94
C ILE A 63 4.50 -2.95 -15.53
N SER A 64 3.26 -3.34 -15.31
CA SER A 64 2.79 -3.79 -14.00
C SER A 64 3.52 -5.06 -13.53
N ARG A 65 3.83 -6.00 -14.43
CA ARG A 65 4.64 -7.18 -14.11
C ARG A 65 6.06 -6.81 -13.73
N PHE A 66 6.66 -5.88 -14.48
CA PHE A 66 8.01 -5.39 -14.21
C PHE A 66 8.08 -4.70 -12.85
N VAL A 67 7.15 -3.79 -12.54
CA VAL A 67 7.05 -3.09 -11.26
C VAL A 67 6.93 -4.08 -10.11
N ARG A 68 6.06 -5.08 -10.21
CA ARG A 68 5.91 -6.13 -9.21
C ARG A 68 7.19 -6.95 -9.04
N GLY A 69 7.89 -7.23 -10.15
CA GLY A 69 9.20 -7.86 -10.11
C GLY A 69 10.22 -7.03 -9.33
N CYS A 70 10.30 -5.74 -9.62
CA CYS A 70 11.17 -4.81 -8.89
C CYS A 70 10.85 -4.78 -7.39
N ASN A 71 9.59 -4.66 -7.02
CA ASN A 71 9.17 -4.68 -5.61
C ASN A 71 9.61 -5.97 -4.91
N ARG A 72 9.43 -7.10 -5.56
CA ARG A 72 9.80 -8.41 -5.00
C ARG A 72 11.31 -8.60 -4.86
N TYR A 73 12.07 -8.29 -5.92
CA TYR A 73 13.52 -8.58 -5.96
C TYR A 73 14.37 -7.48 -5.35
N LEU A 74 14.06 -6.21 -5.62
CA LEU A 74 14.86 -5.07 -5.11
C LEU A 74 14.48 -4.73 -3.67
N LEU A 75 13.20 -4.69 -3.37
CA LEU A 75 12.69 -4.32 -2.05
C LEU A 75 12.46 -5.54 -1.14
N ARG A 76 12.67 -6.77 -1.64
CA ARG A 76 12.46 -8.02 -0.89
C ARG A 76 11.09 -8.09 -0.22
N MET A 77 10.06 -7.64 -0.92
CA MET A 77 8.69 -7.65 -0.44
C MET A 77 7.97 -8.90 -0.93
N ASN A 78 7.24 -9.56 -0.04
CA ASN A 78 6.45 -10.74 -0.39
C ASN A 78 5.09 -10.37 -1.02
N TYR A 79 4.68 -9.11 -0.95
CA TYR A 79 3.39 -8.62 -1.44
C TYR A 79 3.52 -8.11 -2.87
N SER A 80 2.61 -8.58 -3.73
CA SER A 80 2.74 -8.36 -5.17
C SER A 80 2.19 -7.02 -5.64
N ASP A 81 1.15 -6.50 -5.01
CA ASP A 81 0.47 -5.27 -5.42
C ASP A 81 0.44 -4.24 -4.29
N THR A 82 1.49 -3.46 -4.20
CA THR A 82 1.60 -2.40 -3.18
C THR A 82 0.77 -1.17 -3.49
N GLN A 83 0.30 -1.05 -4.73
CA GLN A 83 -0.38 0.14 -5.25
C GLN A 83 -1.91 -0.01 -5.33
N ALA A 84 -2.47 -1.06 -4.81
CA ALA A 84 -3.91 -1.12 -4.61
C ALA A 84 -4.30 -0.15 -3.49
N GLY A 85 -5.09 0.86 -3.80
CA GLY A 85 -5.36 2.00 -2.90
C GLY A 85 -6.19 1.68 -1.66
N LEU A 86 -6.73 0.46 -1.51
CA LEU A 86 -7.42 0.06 -0.29
C LEU A 86 -6.46 -0.62 0.68
N LYS A 87 -6.28 -0.06 1.85
CA LYS A 87 -5.48 -0.66 2.93
C LYS A 87 -6.10 -0.39 4.28
N GLY A 88 -5.79 -1.27 5.24
CA GLY A 88 -6.21 -1.11 6.61
C GLY A 88 -5.05 -1.30 7.59
N PHE A 89 -5.15 -0.68 8.74
CA PHE A 89 -4.16 -0.86 9.80
C PHE A 89 -4.77 -0.59 11.17
N ASN A 90 -4.26 -1.30 12.17
CA ASN A 90 -4.59 -1.08 13.56
C ASN A 90 -3.66 -0.03 14.20
N ARG A 91 -3.75 0.15 15.52
CA ARG A 91 -2.93 1.10 16.26
C ARG A 91 -1.42 0.90 16.04
N LYS A 92 -0.92 -0.32 15.93
CA LYS A 92 0.50 -0.60 15.68
C LYS A 92 0.90 -0.20 14.26
N GLY A 93 0.11 -0.61 13.25
CA GLY A 93 0.33 -0.23 11.86
C GLY A 93 0.26 1.29 11.64
N ARG A 94 -0.55 2.01 12.42
CA ARG A 94 -0.63 3.47 12.37
C ARG A 94 0.69 4.18 12.65
N PHE A 95 1.51 3.67 13.56
CA PHE A 95 2.83 4.26 13.81
C PHE A 95 3.73 4.18 12.59
N VAL A 96 3.69 3.07 11.88
CA VAL A 96 4.45 2.91 10.63
C VAL A 96 3.87 3.81 9.53
N PHE A 97 2.55 3.88 9.40
CA PHE A 97 1.88 4.76 8.46
C PHE A 97 2.27 6.23 8.68
N LEU A 98 2.25 6.71 9.91
CA LEU A 98 2.63 8.10 10.25
C LEU A 98 4.13 8.37 10.13
N SER A 99 4.96 7.35 10.02
CA SER A 99 6.40 7.49 9.80
C SER A 99 6.80 7.60 8.32
N THR A 100 5.84 7.50 7.40
CA THR A 100 6.10 7.71 5.97
C THR A 100 6.48 9.15 5.69
N CYS A 101 7.40 9.34 4.73
CA CYS A 101 7.97 10.64 4.38
C CYS A 101 7.70 11.04 2.92
N ILE A 102 7.20 10.11 2.11
CA ILE A 102 6.93 10.34 0.69
C ILE A 102 5.51 10.86 0.52
N ASP A 103 5.37 12.06 -0.04
CA ASP A 103 4.07 12.73 -0.25
C ASP A 103 3.51 12.52 -1.67
N THR A 104 4.09 11.60 -2.43
CA THR A 104 3.74 11.33 -3.83
C THR A 104 3.09 9.95 -4.00
N TYR A 105 2.88 9.51 -5.24
CA TYR A 105 2.23 8.24 -5.56
C TYR A 105 2.86 6.99 -4.92
N LEU A 106 4.14 7.04 -4.55
CA LEU A 106 4.80 5.91 -3.88
C LEU A 106 4.72 5.94 -2.35
N PHE A 107 3.95 6.82 -1.77
CA PHE A 107 3.56 6.77 -0.37
C PHE A 107 3.10 5.36 0.03
N ASP A 108 2.23 4.77 -0.78
CA ASP A 108 1.73 3.40 -0.61
C ASP A 108 2.84 2.35 -0.59
N LEU A 109 3.82 2.50 -1.48
CA LEU A 109 4.97 1.60 -1.54
C LEU A 109 5.85 1.75 -0.31
N GLU A 110 6.12 3.00 0.12
CA GLU A 110 6.89 3.26 1.34
C GLU A 110 6.22 2.66 2.57
N PHE A 111 4.92 2.88 2.72
CA PHE A 111 4.16 2.33 3.84
C PHE A 111 4.25 0.81 3.90
N VAL A 112 3.95 0.13 2.80
CA VAL A 112 3.99 -1.34 2.74
C VAL A 112 5.42 -1.84 2.93
N TYR A 113 6.42 -1.15 2.36
CA TYR A 113 7.84 -1.48 2.56
C TYR A 113 8.22 -1.42 4.04
N LYS A 114 7.94 -0.31 4.72
CA LYS A 114 8.24 -0.15 6.14
C LYS A 114 7.50 -1.18 6.99
N ALA A 115 6.24 -1.42 6.71
CA ALA A 115 5.45 -2.44 7.41
C ALA A 115 6.06 -3.83 7.24
N CYS A 116 6.42 -4.25 6.02
CA CYS A 116 7.01 -5.56 5.71
C CYS A 116 8.35 -5.81 6.44
N HIS A 117 9.10 -4.76 6.69
CA HIS A 117 10.40 -4.86 7.34
C HIS A 117 10.34 -4.62 8.85
N HIS A 118 9.15 -4.34 9.39
CA HIS A 118 8.96 -4.14 10.82
C HIS A 118 8.75 -5.50 11.53
N PRO A 119 9.66 -5.90 12.43
CA PRO A 119 9.67 -7.26 12.97
C PRO A 119 8.47 -7.62 13.86
N ALA A 120 7.78 -6.61 14.38
CA ALA A 120 6.68 -6.81 15.32
C ALA A 120 5.28 -6.67 14.68
N LEU A 121 5.19 -6.48 13.35
CA LEU A 121 3.91 -6.35 12.66
C LEU A 121 3.51 -7.63 11.93
N VAL A 122 2.25 -7.99 12.08
CA VAL A 122 1.60 -9.06 11.31
C VAL A 122 0.89 -8.42 10.12
N ILE A 123 1.28 -8.83 8.90
CA ILE A 123 0.71 -8.29 7.68
C ILE A 123 -0.12 -9.36 6.98
N GLY A 124 -1.31 -8.97 6.56
CA GLY A 124 -2.21 -9.79 5.78
C GLY A 124 -2.46 -9.21 4.39
N GLU A 125 -2.78 -10.08 3.44
CA GLU A 125 -3.12 -9.72 2.07
C GLU A 125 -4.52 -10.23 1.72
N ILE A 126 -5.32 -9.39 1.06
CA ILE A 126 -6.64 -9.79 0.57
C ILE A 126 -6.84 -9.40 -0.90
N PRO A 127 -7.47 -10.26 -1.69
CA PRO A 127 -7.91 -9.86 -3.01
C PRO A 127 -9.12 -8.91 -2.90
N VAL A 128 -9.07 -7.82 -3.67
CA VAL A 128 -10.14 -6.83 -3.73
C VAL A 128 -10.77 -6.76 -5.10
N LYS A 129 -12.06 -6.50 -5.12
CA LYS A 129 -12.83 -6.29 -6.34
C LYS A 129 -13.05 -4.80 -6.56
N LEU A 130 -12.87 -4.37 -7.79
CA LEU A 130 -13.22 -3.03 -8.22
C LEU A 130 -14.72 -2.94 -8.47
N ARG A 131 -15.27 -1.74 -8.28
CA ARG A 131 -16.62 -1.39 -8.74
C ARG A 131 -16.61 -1.35 -10.27
N GLU A 132 -17.76 -1.63 -10.87
CA GLU A 132 -17.92 -1.51 -12.31
C GLU A 132 -17.66 -0.06 -12.77
N ALA A 133 -17.06 0.09 -13.96
CA ALA A 133 -16.76 1.37 -14.60
C ALA A 133 -15.63 2.24 -14.00
N VAL A 134 -14.74 1.70 -13.18
CA VAL A 134 -13.56 2.45 -12.74
C VAL A 134 -12.46 2.41 -13.81
N CYS A 135 -12.10 3.58 -14.35
CA CYS A 135 -10.96 3.76 -15.26
C CYS A 135 -9.80 4.43 -14.52
N PHE A 136 -8.64 3.80 -14.49
CA PHE A 136 -7.45 4.38 -13.87
C PHE A 136 -6.62 5.18 -14.87
N PRO A 137 -6.08 6.36 -14.48
CA PRO A 137 -5.19 7.13 -15.32
C PRO A 137 -3.90 6.36 -15.65
N VAL A 138 -3.30 6.66 -16.79
CA VAL A 138 -2.03 6.07 -17.23
C VAL A 138 -0.88 6.85 -16.58
N PHE A 139 -0.14 6.21 -15.68
CA PHE A 139 1.10 6.78 -15.15
C PHE A 139 2.30 6.41 -16.02
N GLY A 140 3.20 7.38 -16.22
CA GLY A 140 4.44 7.16 -16.96
C GLY A 140 5.46 6.34 -16.16
N ILE A 141 6.20 5.50 -16.87
CA ILE A 141 7.29 4.70 -16.28
C ILE A 141 8.37 5.58 -15.63
N GLU A 142 8.60 6.78 -16.17
CA GLU A 142 9.61 7.71 -15.65
C GLU A 142 9.30 8.20 -14.22
N THR A 143 8.03 8.49 -13.94
CA THR A 143 7.59 8.91 -12.61
C THR A 143 7.85 7.78 -11.61
N TYR A 144 7.50 6.54 -11.99
CA TYR A 144 7.73 5.39 -11.14
C TYR A 144 9.21 5.18 -10.79
N TRP A 145 10.11 5.30 -11.78
CA TRP A 145 11.54 5.12 -11.54
C TRP A 145 12.16 6.16 -10.60
N LYS A 146 11.79 7.43 -10.77
CA LYS A 146 12.27 8.51 -9.90
C LYS A 146 11.88 8.25 -8.44
N GLU A 147 10.64 7.85 -8.23
CA GLU A 147 10.11 7.62 -6.90
C GLU A 147 10.63 6.30 -6.29
N LEU A 148 10.82 5.24 -7.08
CA LEU A 148 11.43 4.00 -6.62
C LEU A 148 12.86 4.23 -6.11
N LEU A 149 13.64 5.05 -6.81
CA LEU A 149 14.97 5.46 -6.35
C LEU A 149 14.90 6.19 -5.02
N GLN A 150 13.91 7.05 -4.81
CA GLN A 150 13.71 7.76 -3.56
C GLN A 150 13.40 6.81 -2.39
N VAL A 151 12.55 5.79 -2.60
CA VAL A 151 12.29 4.73 -1.60
C VAL A 151 13.57 3.96 -1.27
N CYS A 152 14.36 3.60 -2.29
CA CYS A 152 15.63 2.89 -2.09
C CYS A 152 16.66 3.72 -1.31
N ILE A 153 16.73 5.03 -1.55
CA ILE A 153 17.62 5.96 -0.84
C ILE A 153 17.17 6.11 0.61
N SER A 154 15.90 6.43 0.83
CA SER A 154 15.33 6.60 2.17
C SER A 154 15.51 5.35 3.03
N SER A 155 15.31 4.17 2.47
CA SER A 155 15.49 2.89 3.18
C SER A 155 16.96 2.57 3.53
N ARG A 156 17.93 3.11 2.77
CA ARG A 156 19.37 3.02 3.12
C ARG A 156 19.71 3.92 4.30
N ASP A 157 19.18 5.13 4.31
CA ASP A 157 19.44 6.11 5.37
C ASP A 157 18.86 5.66 6.73
N GLU A 158 17.69 5.03 6.74
CA GLU A 158 17.11 4.45 7.96
C GLU A 158 17.97 3.29 8.50
N LYS A 159 18.46 2.39 7.65
CA LYS A 159 19.37 1.31 8.06
C LYS A 159 20.71 1.83 8.59
N PHE A 160 21.16 2.98 8.12
CA PHE A 160 22.36 3.61 8.62
C PHE A 160 22.17 4.27 9.98
N LYS A 161 20.99 4.86 10.22
CA LYS A 161 20.60 5.44 11.52
C LYS A 161 20.36 4.40 12.61
N GLN A 162 19.86 3.22 12.28
CA GLN A 162 19.64 2.13 13.25
C GLN A 162 20.92 1.38 13.65
N ARG A 163 22.03 1.58 12.95
CA ARG A 163 23.34 0.97 13.27
C ARG A 163 24.25 1.87 14.11
N ARG A 164 23.80 3.06 14.47
CA ARG A 164 24.49 3.99 15.40
C ARG A 164 23.75 4.04 16.72
#